data_10da850b64d420e6e6ec5d256004fef0
#
_entry.id   10da850b64d420e6e6ec5d256004fef0
#
_cell.length_a   1.000
_cell.length_b   1.000
_cell.length_c   1.000
_cell.angle_alpha   90.00
_cell.angle_beta   90.00
_cell.angle_gamma   90.00
#
_symmetry.space_group_name_H-M   'P 1'
#
loop_
_entity.id
_entity.type
_entity.pdbx_description
1 polymer ?
#
loop_
_entity_poly.entity_id
_entity_poly.type
_entity_poly.pdbx_seq_one_letter_code
_entity_poly.pdbx_strand_id
1 'polypeptide(L)'
;MNEIVFPLTDYWWVIAAFLGLMTCILAVDVVISARSKAEPSFRVSLLWTLACVSIAVACAVAFWIWAHQELTSHPELLESTQWFKVTPADAARELFLQFTAAYAVELSLSIDNLFVFIVLFRYFGIPRSLQHRVLFYGIMGAIVFRGIFIAIGTGLTQFEWTLVVMGAFLILTGIKVLRSNTEGDATPHPDRNLLVKTVKSVLPITSGFRGDRFFVRELGKLHATPLLIALCVVETTDIVFAVDSVPAVLGISREPIVAFASNILAILGLRAMFFVVAETMQRFYLLKYGLGLVLIFVGMKMTFLGRFFESGHFPVVLSLLVIAVLIGGCLVLSILFPQKPLRETSDSSA
;
A
#
# COMPACT_ATOMS: atom_id res chain seq x y z
N MET A 1 9.84 10.02 26.48
CA MET A 1 10.59 8.77 26.31
C MET A 1 10.51 8.41 24.85
N ASN A 2 11.62 8.06 24.20
CA ASN A 2 11.61 7.66 22.79
C ASN A 2 10.86 6.32 22.65
N GLU A 3 9.95 6.23 21.69
CA GLU A 3 9.25 4.98 21.39
C GLU A 3 10.01 4.15 20.34
N ILE A 4 11.03 4.75 19.69
CA ILE A 4 11.83 4.13 18.64
C ILE A 4 12.98 3.36 19.30
N VAL A 5 13.03 2.06 19.05
CA VAL A 5 14.06 1.14 19.53
C VAL A 5 15.27 1.13 18.61
N PHE A 6 15.04 1.19 17.28
CA PHE A 6 16.08 1.17 16.26
C PHE A 6 16.12 2.52 15.51
N PRO A 7 16.86 3.54 16.02
CA PRO A 7 16.95 4.84 15.36
C PRO A 7 17.64 4.70 13.99
N LEU A 8 17.09 5.41 13.00
CA LEU A 8 17.59 5.37 11.62
C LEU A 8 19.05 5.85 11.48
N THR A 9 19.54 6.66 12.40
CA THR A 9 20.93 7.13 12.43
C THR A 9 21.93 5.99 12.54
N ASP A 10 21.59 4.97 13.34
CA ASP A 10 22.49 3.88 13.69
C ASP A 10 22.18 2.61 12.87
N TYR A 11 20.90 2.43 12.48
CA TYR A 11 20.40 1.24 11.79
C TYR A 11 20.03 1.50 10.31
N TRP A 12 20.54 2.57 9.69
CA TRP A 12 20.30 2.88 8.27
C TRP A 12 20.69 1.73 7.32
N TRP A 13 21.71 0.94 7.70
CA TRP A 13 22.20 -0.19 6.91
C TRP A 13 21.16 -1.32 6.80
N VAL A 14 20.28 -1.49 7.80
CA VAL A 14 19.17 -2.46 7.75
C VAL A 14 18.22 -2.08 6.62
N ILE A 15 17.85 -0.79 6.52
CA ILE A 15 17.01 -0.30 5.44
C ILE A 15 17.74 -0.40 4.10
N ALA A 16 19.03 -0.09 4.04
CA ALA A 16 19.82 -0.21 2.82
C ALA A 16 19.90 -1.68 2.33
N ALA A 17 20.14 -2.63 3.24
CA ALA A 17 20.14 -4.05 2.93
C ALA A 17 18.76 -4.53 2.45
N PHE A 18 17.69 -4.09 3.12
CA PHE A 18 16.33 -4.38 2.73
C PHE A 18 15.98 -3.81 1.35
N LEU A 19 16.34 -2.56 1.06
CA LEU A 19 16.17 -1.94 -0.26
C LEU A 19 16.94 -2.69 -1.35
N GLY A 20 18.18 -3.13 -1.03
CA GLY A 20 18.98 -3.97 -1.93
C GLY A 20 18.24 -5.28 -2.27
N LEU A 21 17.72 -5.98 -1.26
CA LEU A 21 16.92 -7.18 -1.44
C LEU A 21 15.69 -6.90 -2.31
N MET A 22 14.94 -5.84 -2.02
CA MET A 22 13.74 -5.47 -2.79
C MET A 22 14.07 -5.12 -4.23
N THR A 23 15.18 -4.40 -4.47
CA THR A 23 15.66 -4.08 -5.81
C THR A 23 16.00 -5.36 -6.59
N CYS A 24 16.65 -6.33 -5.94
CA CYS A 24 16.93 -7.64 -6.57
C CYS A 24 15.64 -8.38 -6.95
N ILE A 25 14.64 -8.41 -6.05
CA ILE A 25 13.36 -9.08 -6.33
C ILE A 25 12.62 -8.39 -7.48
N LEU A 26 12.58 -7.05 -7.48
CA LEU A 26 11.98 -6.27 -8.57
C LEU A 26 12.73 -6.49 -9.90
N ALA A 27 14.06 -6.56 -9.88
CA ALA A 27 14.85 -6.85 -11.08
C ALA A 27 14.54 -8.24 -11.65
N VAL A 28 14.42 -9.25 -10.78
CA VAL A 28 14.02 -10.61 -11.18
C VAL A 28 12.61 -10.60 -11.77
N ASP A 29 11.66 -9.91 -11.15
CA ASP A 29 10.30 -9.79 -11.64
C ASP A 29 10.23 -9.11 -13.01
N VAL A 30 11.02 -8.05 -13.23
CA VAL A 30 11.15 -7.37 -14.53
C VAL A 30 11.74 -8.29 -15.59
N VAL A 31 12.82 -9.01 -15.29
CA VAL A 31 13.49 -9.93 -16.23
C VAL A 31 12.55 -11.06 -16.66
N ILE A 32 11.83 -11.65 -15.69
CA ILE A 32 10.84 -12.70 -15.97
C ILE A 32 9.72 -12.15 -16.87
N SER A 33 9.22 -10.96 -16.58
CA SER A 33 8.13 -10.33 -17.34
C SER A 33 8.56 -9.88 -18.73
N ALA A 34 9.80 -9.38 -18.89
CA ALA A 34 10.34 -8.98 -20.19
C ALA A 34 10.53 -10.18 -21.13
N ARG A 35 10.80 -11.37 -20.58
CA ARG A 35 10.95 -12.60 -21.36
C ARG A 35 9.61 -13.20 -21.79
N SER A 36 8.56 -12.98 -21.01
CA SER A 36 7.21 -13.46 -21.31
C SER A 36 6.47 -12.40 -22.16
N LYS A 37 6.32 -12.65 -23.46
CA LYS A 37 5.49 -11.82 -24.36
C LYS A 37 3.99 -12.05 -24.16
N ALA A 38 3.61 -13.09 -23.40
CA ALA A 38 2.22 -13.45 -23.12
C ALA A 38 1.75 -12.79 -21.81
N GLU A 39 0.47 -12.45 -21.76
CA GLU A 39 -0.19 -12.01 -20.54
C GLU A 39 -0.06 -13.10 -19.46
N PRO A 40 0.28 -12.74 -18.21
CA PRO A 40 0.36 -13.74 -17.15
C PRO A 40 -1.02 -14.34 -16.90
N SER A 41 -1.11 -15.66 -16.90
CA SER A 41 -2.36 -16.35 -16.55
C SER A 41 -2.69 -16.10 -15.07
N PHE A 42 -3.98 -16.20 -14.72
CA PHE A 42 -4.46 -16.09 -13.34
C PHE A 42 -3.63 -16.95 -12.37
N ARG A 43 -3.35 -18.20 -12.73
CA ARG A 43 -2.56 -19.14 -11.90
C ARG A 43 -1.15 -18.63 -11.65
N VAL A 44 -0.49 -18.10 -12.67
CA VAL A 44 0.87 -17.54 -12.54
C VAL A 44 0.85 -16.29 -11.66
N SER A 45 -0.12 -15.40 -11.85
CA SER A 45 -0.28 -14.20 -11.02
C SER A 45 -0.58 -14.54 -9.57
N LEU A 46 -1.44 -15.55 -9.32
CA LEU A 46 -1.76 -16.03 -7.98
C LEU A 46 -0.52 -16.65 -7.29
N LEU A 47 0.22 -17.51 -8.00
CA LEU A 47 1.46 -18.09 -7.45
C LEU A 47 2.49 -17.02 -7.13
N TRP A 48 2.63 -16.00 -7.98
CA TRP A 48 3.54 -14.89 -7.73
C TRP A 48 3.10 -14.03 -6.54
N THR A 49 1.80 -13.79 -6.40
CA THR A 49 1.23 -13.12 -5.22
C THR A 49 1.52 -13.91 -3.94
N LEU A 50 1.30 -15.23 -3.96
CA LEU A 50 1.61 -16.10 -2.82
C LEU A 50 3.12 -16.12 -2.51
N ALA A 51 3.98 -16.09 -3.53
CA ALA A 51 5.42 -15.98 -3.34
C ALA A 51 5.79 -14.65 -2.66
N CYS A 52 5.21 -13.52 -3.08
CA CYS A 52 5.43 -12.22 -2.43
C CYS A 52 4.98 -12.21 -0.96
N VAL A 53 3.82 -12.80 -0.67
CA VAL A 53 3.34 -12.96 0.73
C VAL A 53 4.29 -13.85 1.53
N SER A 54 4.78 -14.95 0.96
CA SER A 54 5.75 -15.84 1.61
C SER A 54 7.07 -15.13 1.89
N ILE A 55 7.55 -14.30 0.96
CA ILE A 55 8.73 -13.46 1.15
C ILE A 55 8.49 -12.46 2.30
N ALA A 56 7.33 -11.83 2.37
CA ALA A 56 7.00 -10.90 3.44
C ALA A 56 7.00 -11.59 4.81
N VAL A 57 6.44 -12.79 4.91
CA VAL A 57 6.47 -13.60 6.13
C VAL A 57 7.91 -13.98 6.49
N ALA A 58 8.73 -14.40 5.51
CA ALA A 58 10.12 -14.73 5.73
C ALA A 58 10.93 -13.50 6.22
N CYS A 59 10.69 -12.31 5.64
CA CYS A 59 11.28 -11.05 6.09
C CYS A 59 10.85 -10.70 7.53
N ALA A 60 9.58 -10.89 7.88
CA ALA A 60 9.07 -10.66 9.23
C ALA A 60 9.76 -11.58 10.25
N VAL A 61 9.91 -12.86 9.92
CA VAL A 61 10.62 -13.84 10.78
C VAL A 61 12.10 -13.50 10.87
N ALA A 62 12.75 -13.14 9.77
CA ALA A 62 14.17 -12.73 9.77
C ALA A 62 14.37 -11.46 10.63
N PHE A 63 13.47 -10.48 10.52
CA PHE A 63 13.46 -9.28 11.33
C PHE A 63 13.30 -9.61 12.83
N TRP A 64 12.39 -10.52 13.17
CA TRP A 64 12.19 -10.99 14.55
C TRP A 64 13.45 -11.62 15.14
N ILE A 65 14.10 -12.53 14.38
CA ILE A 65 15.33 -13.20 14.83
C ILE A 65 16.44 -12.16 15.03
N TRP A 66 16.62 -11.26 14.06
CA TRP A 66 17.62 -10.19 14.14
C TRP A 66 17.34 -9.25 15.33
N ALA A 67 16.11 -8.76 15.48
CA ALA A 67 15.72 -7.87 16.58
C ALA A 67 15.94 -8.55 17.94
N HIS A 68 15.63 -9.83 18.08
CA HIS A 68 15.87 -10.57 19.31
C HIS A 68 17.38 -10.68 19.66
N GLN A 69 18.22 -10.96 18.65
CA GLN A 69 19.67 -11.01 18.83
C GLN A 69 20.24 -9.63 19.21
N GLU A 70 19.83 -8.58 18.50
CA GLU A 70 20.30 -7.22 18.72
C GLU A 70 19.91 -6.71 20.11
N LEU A 71 18.66 -6.89 20.52
CA LEU A 71 18.17 -6.48 21.84
C LEU A 71 18.77 -7.30 22.99
N THR A 72 19.19 -8.52 22.72
CA THR A 72 19.91 -9.34 23.72
C THR A 72 21.36 -8.89 23.87
N SER A 73 22.00 -8.47 22.77
CA SER A 73 23.38 -7.99 22.77
C SER A 73 23.51 -6.55 23.29
N HIS A 74 22.46 -5.74 23.09
CA HIS A 74 22.39 -4.32 23.41
C HIS A 74 21.15 -3.99 24.25
N PRO A 75 21.07 -4.46 25.52
CA PRO A 75 19.91 -4.21 26.38
C PRO A 75 19.69 -2.72 26.70
N GLU A 76 20.73 -1.89 26.56
CA GLU A 76 20.65 -0.42 26.69
C GLU A 76 19.66 0.23 25.72
N LEU A 77 19.38 -0.41 24.57
CA LEU A 77 18.37 0.07 23.62
C LEU A 77 16.97 0.09 24.23
N LEU A 78 16.65 -0.88 25.09
CA LEU A 78 15.37 -0.94 25.78
C LEU A 78 15.30 0.05 26.96
N GLU A 79 16.42 0.28 27.65
CA GLU A 79 16.48 1.19 28.80
C GLU A 79 16.19 2.65 28.43
N SER A 80 16.58 3.04 27.20
CA SER A 80 16.34 4.40 26.67
C SER A 80 14.90 4.66 26.22
N THR A 81 14.07 3.61 26.16
CA THR A 81 12.72 3.64 25.61
C THR A 81 11.67 3.37 26.69
N GLN A 82 10.38 3.47 26.33
CA GLN A 82 9.27 3.03 27.17
C GLN A 82 9.27 1.51 27.46
N TRP A 83 10.14 0.74 26.81
CA TRP A 83 10.24 -0.71 26.89
C TRP A 83 11.23 -1.19 27.98
N PHE A 84 11.71 -0.29 28.84
CA PHE A 84 12.74 -0.59 29.84
C PHE A 84 12.39 -1.72 30.83
N LYS A 85 11.08 -2.06 30.96
CA LYS A 85 10.60 -3.17 31.81
C LYS A 85 10.31 -4.45 31.02
N VAL A 86 10.53 -4.46 29.73
CA VAL A 86 10.17 -5.57 28.82
C VAL A 86 11.43 -6.40 28.55
N THR A 87 11.28 -7.72 28.52
CA THR A 87 12.41 -8.59 28.15
C THR A 87 12.74 -8.42 26.66
N PRO A 88 14.02 -8.64 26.24
CA PRO A 88 14.39 -8.61 24.81
C PRO A 88 13.53 -9.54 23.94
N ALA A 89 13.14 -10.70 24.47
CA ALA A 89 12.30 -11.67 23.77
C ALA A 89 10.86 -11.13 23.55
N ASP A 90 10.29 -10.50 24.57
CA ASP A 90 8.93 -9.93 24.47
C ASP A 90 8.92 -8.70 23.57
N ALA A 91 9.96 -7.85 23.64
CA ALA A 91 10.11 -6.69 22.76
C ALA A 91 10.24 -7.11 21.29
N ALA A 92 11.10 -8.08 20.99
CA ALA A 92 11.25 -8.61 19.64
C ALA A 92 9.96 -9.26 19.11
N ARG A 93 9.21 -9.98 19.97
CA ARG A 93 7.90 -10.54 19.63
C ARG A 93 6.90 -9.46 19.33
N GLU A 94 6.85 -8.40 20.10
CA GLU A 94 5.95 -7.27 19.88
C GLU A 94 6.25 -6.57 18.55
N LEU A 95 7.52 -6.31 18.23
CA LEU A 95 7.95 -5.76 16.95
C LEU A 95 7.56 -6.66 15.76
N PHE A 96 7.66 -7.97 15.91
CA PHE A 96 7.18 -8.94 14.91
C PHE A 96 5.67 -8.83 14.69
N LEU A 97 4.90 -8.71 15.77
CA LEU A 97 3.45 -8.56 15.69
C LEU A 97 3.06 -7.22 15.05
N GLN A 98 3.77 -6.14 15.39
CA GLN A 98 3.60 -4.84 14.75
C GLN A 98 3.91 -4.90 13.25
N PHE A 99 5.00 -5.58 12.86
CA PHE A 99 5.35 -5.77 11.45
C PHE A 99 4.24 -6.51 10.69
N THR A 100 3.76 -7.61 11.26
CA THR A 100 2.71 -8.42 10.65
C THR A 100 1.40 -7.64 10.54
N ALA A 101 1.04 -6.86 11.55
CA ALA A 101 -0.14 -6.01 11.55
C ALA A 101 -0.03 -4.89 10.50
N ALA A 102 1.11 -4.21 10.45
CA ALA A 102 1.38 -3.15 9.48
C ALA A 102 1.31 -3.69 8.05
N TYR A 103 1.94 -4.84 7.81
CA TYR A 103 1.88 -5.52 6.50
C TYR A 103 0.45 -5.91 6.11
N ALA A 104 -0.33 -6.48 7.03
CA ALA A 104 -1.71 -6.89 6.76
C ALA A 104 -2.61 -5.69 6.41
N VAL A 105 -2.46 -4.58 7.13
CA VAL A 105 -3.20 -3.34 6.85
C VAL A 105 -2.77 -2.77 5.50
N GLU A 106 -1.47 -2.65 5.25
CA GLU A 106 -0.96 -2.11 3.99
C GLU A 106 -1.35 -2.96 2.79
N LEU A 107 -1.32 -4.30 2.93
CA LEU A 107 -1.78 -5.21 1.88
C LEU A 107 -3.27 -5.00 1.58
N SER A 108 -4.09 -4.80 2.60
CA SER A 108 -5.52 -4.54 2.43
C SER A 108 -5.78 -3.20 1.72
N LEU A 109 -5.10 -2.13 2.15
CA LEU A 109 -5.17 -0.81 1.50
C LEU A 109 -4.67 -0.88 0.04
N SER A 110 -3.63 -1.67 -0.20
CA SER A 110 -3.07 -1.89 -1.53
C SER A 110 -4.06 -2.55 -2.50
N ILE A 111 -4.89 -3.49 -2.01
CA ILE A 111 -5.94 -4.11 -2.84
C ILE A 111 -6.97 -3.06 -3.29
N ASP A 112 -7.35 -2.15 -2.41
CA ASP A 112 -8.30 -1.07 -2.74
C ASP A 112 -7.70 -0.11 -3.79
N ASN A 113 -6.42 0.23 -3.66
CA ASN A 113 -5.69 1.01 -4.66
C ASN A 113 -5.72 0.34 -6.05
N LEU A 114 -5.63 -1.00 -6.10
CA LEU A 114 -5.70 -1.75 -7.35
C LEU A 114 -7.06 -1.61 -8.06
N PHE A 115 -8.16 -1.53 -7.32
CA PHE A 115 -9.47 -1.27 -7.92
C PHE A 115 -9.48 0.05 -8.69
N VAL A 116 -8.91 1.10 -8.09
CA VAL A 116 -8.81 2.41 -8.74
C VAL A 116 -7.93 2.33 -9.98
N PHE A 117 -6.79 1.63 -9.93
CA PHE A 117 -5.92 1.44 -11.10
C PHE A 117 -6.62 0.68 -12.24
N ILE A 118 -7.43 -0.35 -11.93
CA ILE A 118 -8.19 -1.08 -12.94
C ILE A 118 -9.20 -0.15 -13.63
N VAL A 119 -9.92 0.69 -12.85
CA VAL A 119 -10.86 1.68 -13.40
C VAL A 119 -10.14 2.70 -14.26
N LEU A 120 -8.98 3.22 -13.80
CA LEU A 120 -8.15 4.14 -14.56
C LEU A 120 -7.68 3.55 -15.90
N PHE A 121 -7.20 2.32 -15.91
CA PHE A 121 -6.74 1.67 -17.13
C PHE A 121 -7.88 1.43 -18.13
N ARG A 122 -9.08 1.10 -17.65
CA ARG A 122 -10.28 1.04 -18.48
C ARG A 122 -10.65 2.41 -19.03
N TYR A 123 -10.64 3.45 -18.20
CA TYR A 123 -10.96 4.82 -18.61
C TYR A 123 -10.02 5.34 -19.71
N PHE A 124 -8.70 5.11 -19.57
CA PHE A 124 -7.71 5.48 -20.58
C PHE A 124 -7.65 4.53 -21.78
N GLY A 125 -8.40 3.43 -21.77
CA GLY A 125 -8.35 2.41 -22.81
C GLY A 125 -6.96 1.76 -22.95
N ILE A 126 -6.22 1.59 -21.84
CA ILE A 126 -4.86 1.05 -21.88
C ILE A 126 -4.93 -0.44 -22.19
N PRO A 127 -4.33 -0.88 -23.32
CA PRO A 127 -4.23 -2.30 -23.64
C PRO A 127 -3.56 -3.08 -22.50
N ARG A 128 -4.02 -4.29 -22.24
CA ARG A 128 -3.46 -5.15 -21.18
C ARG A 128 -1.94 -5.33 -21.31
N SER A 129 -1.44 -5.43 -22.54
CA SER A 129 -0.02 -5.52 -22.86
C SER A 129 0.82 -4.32 -22.39
N LEU A 130 0.22 -3.15 -22.17
CA LEU A 130 0.88 -1.93 -21.71
C LEU A 130 0.65 -1.65 -20.20
N GLN A 131 -0.35 -2.30 -19.58
CA GLN A 131 -0.68 -2.07 -18.17
C GLN A 131 0.48 -2.43 -17.24
N HIS A 132 1.19 -3.53 -17.53
CA HIS A 132 2.34 -3.96 -16.73
C HIS A 132 3.46 -2.91 -16.69
N ARG A 133 3.62 -2.13 -17.77
CA ARG A 133 4.63 -1.06 -17.86
C ARG A 133 4.25 0.13 -16.97
N VAL A 134 3.00 0.57 -17.04
CA VAL A 134 2.51 1.66 -16.17
C VAL A 134 2.59 1.24 -14.71
N LEU A 135 2.18 0.01 -14.38
CA LEU A 135 2.29 -0.53 -13.02
C LEU A 135 3.73 -0.59 -12.53
N PHE A 136 4.69 -0.98 -13.38
CA PHE A 136 6.10 -1.02 -12.99
C PHE A 136 6.63 0.36 -12.59
N TYR A 137 6.42 1.38 -13.44
CA TYR A 137 6.87 2.73 -13.13
C TYR A 137 6.07 3.34 -11.98
N GLY A 138 4.76 3.04 -11.88
CA GLY A 138 3.93 3.43 -10.75
C GLY A 138 4.42 2.84 -9.42
N ILE A 139 4.82 1.57 -9.39
CA ILE A 139 5.44 0.95 -8.21
C ILE A 139 6.74 1.64 -7.82
N MET A 140 7.58 1.99 -8.80
CA MET A 140 8.83 2.70 -8.52
C MET A 140 8.58 4.08 -7.90
N GLY A 141 7.63 4.84 -8.43
CA GLY A 141 7.20 6.11 -7.85
C GLY A 141 6.59 5.94 -6.45
N ALA A 142 5.72 4.95 -6.28
CA ALA A 142 5.11 4.63 -5.00
C ALA A 142 6.16 4.36 -3.90
N ILE A 143 7.22 3.58 -4.19
CA ILE A 143 8.31 3.31 -3.25
C ILE A 143 8.98 4.62 -2.80
N VAL A 144 9.27 5.51 -3.75
CA VAL A 144 9.92 6.79 -3.47
C VAL A 144 9.01 7.69 -2.63
N PHE A 145 7.76 7.91 -3.06
CA PHE A 145 6.83 8.79 -2.35
C PHE A 145 6.50 8.27 -0.97
N ARG A 146 6.18 6.98 -0.83
CA ARG A 146 5.87 6.38 0.48
C ARG A 146 7.08 6.38 1.41
N GLY A 147 8.30 6.14 0.89
CA GLY A 147 9.52 6.30 1.67
C GLY A 147 9.67 7.71 2.25
N ILE A 148 9.44 8.74 1.43
CA ILE A 148 9.45 10.15 1.86
C ILE A 148 8.35 10.40 2.91
N PHE A 149 7.11 9.95 2.67
CA PHE A 149 5.99 10.14 3.60
C PHE A 149 6.21 9.43 4.94
N ILE A 150 6.78 8.22 4.93
CA ILE A 150 7.13 7.49 6.16
C ILE A 150 8.21 8.23 6.93
N ALA A 151 9.28 8.68 6.26
CA ALA A 151 10.36 9.42 6.90
C ALA A 151 9.84 10.73 7.57
N ILE A 152 9.02 11.50 6.85
CA ILE A 152 8.39 12.71 7.40
C ILE A 152 7.40 12.33 8.52
N GLY A 153 6.54 11.34 8.28
CA GLY A 153 5.52 10.88 9.22
C GLY A 153 6.13 10.39 10.54
N THR A 154 7.21 9.60 10.48
CA THR A 154 7.92 9.12 11.68
C THR A 154 8.49 10.28 12.48
N GLY A 155 9.03 11.33 11.83
CA GLY A 155 9.45 12.55 12.50
C GLY A 155 8.28 13.28 13.18
N LEU A 156 7.13 13.32 12.54
CA LEU A 156 5.93 13.97 13.07
C LEU A 156 5.28 13.20 14.24
N THR A 157 5.39 11.87 14.29
CA THR A 157 4.80 11.05 15.38
C THR A 157 5.48 11.28 16.74
N GLN A 158 6.62 11.97 16.79
CA GLN A 158 7.24 12.39 18.04
C GLN A 158 6.39 13.43 18.81
N PHE A 159 5.45 14.09 18.13
CA PHE A 159 4.53 15.04 18.73
C PHE A 159 3.16 14.37 18.99
N GLU A 160 2.70 14.31 20.24
CA GLU A 160 1.42 13.67 20.61
C GLU A 160 0.21 14.24 19.85
N TRP A 161 0.17 15.56 19.64
CA TRP A 161 -0.92 16.21 18.90
C TRP A 161 -1.04 15.72 17.46
N THR A 162 0.09 15.36 16.81
CA THR A 162 0.12 14.85 15.43
C THR A 162 -0.63 13.54 15.37
N LEU A 163 -0.48 12.65 16.36
CA LEU A 163 -1.20 11.38 16.41
C LEU A 163 -2.70 11.57 16.48
N VAL A 164 -3.15 12.57 17.25
CA VAL A 164 -4.58 12.90 17.34
C VAL A 164 -5.10 13.43 16.01
N VAL A 165 -4.35 14.30 15.34
CA VAL A 165 -4.72 14.84 14.02
C VAL A 165 -4.74 13.73 12.97
N MET A 166 -3.71 12.89 12.91
CA MET A 166 -3.63 11.76 11.98
C MET A 166 -4.78 10.75 12.24
N GLY A 167 -5.05 10.43 13.51
CA GLY A 167 -6.14 9.54 13.88
C GLY A 167 -7.51 10.10 13.52
N ALA A 168 -7.76 11.39 13.77
CA ALA A 168 -9.00 12.05 13.34
C ALA A 168 -9.16 12.03 11.81
N PHE A 169 -8.09 12.28 11.09
CA PHE A 169 -8.07 12.18 9.62
C PHE A 169 -8.43 10.77 9.13
N LEU A 170 -7.87 9.71 9.74
CA LEU A 170 -8.21 8.33 9.41
C LEU A 170 -9.68 8.01 9.68
N ILE A 171 -10.25 8.48 10.79
CA ILE A 171 -11.68 8.30 11.09
C ILE A 171 -12.54 8.95 10.01
N LEU A 172 -12.23 10.19 9.64
CA LEU A 172 -12.98 10.92 8.61
C LEU A 172 -12.87 10.22 7.24
N THR A 173 -11.68 9.75 6.88
CA THR A 173 -11.44 8.99 5.63
C THR A 173 -12.21 7.68 5.66
N GLY A 174 -12.16 6.91 6.75
CA GLY A 174 -12.91 5.67 6.91
C GLY A 174 -14.42 5.88 6.77
N ILE A 175 -14.99 6.93 7.39
CA ILE A 175 -16.40 7.30 7.24
C ILE A 175 -16.72 7.67 5.79
N LYS A 176 -15.84 8.42 5.12
CA LYS A 176 -16.00 8.78 3.70
C LYS A 176 -16.02 7.53 2.82
N VAL A 177 -15.10 6.59 3.04
CA VAL A 177 -15.06 5.30 2.32
C VAL A 177 -16.35 4.50 2.50
N LEU A 178 -16.88 4.43 3.73
CA LEU A 178 -18.14 3.73 4.01
C LEU A 178 -19.35 4.37 3.36
N ARG A 179 -19.35 5.70 3.20
CA ARG A 179 -20.46 6.47 2.61
C ARG A 179 -20.39 6.60 1.09
N SER A 180 -19.21 6.36 0.49
CA SER A 180 -19.06 6.48 -0.96
C SER A 180 -19.89 5.42 -1.67
N ASN A 181 -20.82 5.83 -2.55
CA ASN A 181 -21.54 4.92 -3.41
C ASN A 181 -20.61 4.37 -4.50
N THR A 182 -20.66 3.08 -4.73
CA THR A 182 -19.62 2.17 -5.25
C THR A 182 -19.09 2.48 -6.65
N GLU A 183 -19.67 3.35 -7.47
CA GLU A 183 -19.31 3.45 -8.89
C GLU A 183 -19.14 4.88 -9.46
N GLY A 184 -19.55 5.91 -8.74
CA GLY A 184 -19.53 7.28 -9.28
C GLY A 184 -18.42 8.20 -8.77
N ASP A 185 -18.02 8.07 -7.49
CA ASP A 185 -17.17 9.07 -6.84
C ASP A 185 -15.65 8.74 -6.90
N ALA A 186 -15.29 7.51 -7.24
CA ALA A 186 -13.90 7.03 -7.25
C ALA A 186 -13.21 7.16 -8.62
N THR A 187 -13.90 7.63 -9.66
CA THR A 187 -13.25 7.85 -10.96
C THR A 187 -12.44 9.14 -10.91
N PRO A 188 -11.09 9.05 -10.85
CA PRO A 188 -10.27 10.24 -10.97
C PRO A 188 -10.54 10.87 -12.33
N HIS A 189 -11.05 12.10 -12.33
CA HIS A 189 -11.22 12.85 -13.57
C HIS A 189 -9.85 13.36 -14.04
N PRO A 190 -9.25 12.77 -15.09
CA PRO A 190 -7.90 13.12 -15.54
C PRO A 190 -7.77 14.61 -15.88
N ASP A 191 -8.82 15.21 -16.40
CA ASP A 191 -8.82 16.63 -16.77
C ASP A 191 -8.76 17.58 -15.55
N ARG A 192 -9.09 17.11 -14.36
CA ARG A 192 -8.94 17.87 -13.10
C ARG A 192 -7.61 17.63 -12.41
N ASN A 193 -6.85 16.63 -12.82
CA ASN A 193 -5.56 16.29 -12.23
C ASN A 193 -4.51 17.36 -12.54
N LEU A 194 -3.85 17.88 -11.50
CA LEU A 194 -2.89 18.98 -11.62
C LEU A 194 -1.68 18.56 -12.46
N LEU A 195 -1.15 17.34 -12.25
CA LEU A 195 -0.03 16.81 -13.03
C LEU A 195 -0.39 16.66 -14.51
N VAL A 196 -1.59 16.15 -14.80
CA VAL A 196 -2.08 16.04 -16.18
C VAL A 196 -2.19 17.41 -16.84
N LYS A 197 -2.73 18.41 -16.13
CA LYS A 197 -2.78 19.79 -16.62
C LYS A 197 -1.39 20.35 -16.92
N THR A 198 -0.43 20.13 -16.01
CA THR A 198 0.96 20.57 -16.18
C THR A 198 1.60 19.89 -17.39
N VAL A 199 1.45 18.58 -17.54
CA VAL A 199 1.99 17.87 -18.72
C VAL A 199 1.35 18.39 -20.01
N LYS A 200 0.00 18.58 -20.04
CA LYS A 200 -0.72 19.13 -21.19
C LYS A 200 -0.30 20.56 -21.55
N SER A 201 0.12 21.37 -20.57
CA SER A 201 0.57 22.74 -20.82
C SER A 201 2.00 22.83 -21.36
N VAL A 202 2.85 21.85 -21.05
CA VAL A 202 4.26 21.82 -21.43
C VAL A 202 4.52 21.00 -22.69
N LEU A 203 3.78 19.90 -22.88
CA LEU A 203 4.00 18.95 -23.96
C LEU A 203 2.70 18.67 -24.73
N PRO A 204 2.75 18.70 -26.07
CA PRO A 204 1.63 18.23 -26.89
C PRO A 204 1.44 16.71 -26.66
N ILE A 205 0.18 16.28 -26.68
CA ILE A 205 -0.17 14.86 -26.46
C ILE A 205 -0.48 14.22 -27.82
N THR A 206 0.04 13.01 -28.03
CA THR A 206 -0.29 12.23 -29.24
C THR A 206 -1.75 11.74 -29.21
N SER A 207 -2.37 11.61 -30.38
CA SER A 207 -3.77 11.14 -30.51
C SER A 207 -3.99 9.67 -30.15
N GLY A 208 -2.90 8.92 -29.87
CA GLY A 208 -2.96 7.49 -29.53
C GLY A 208 -1.65 6.96 -28.96
N PHE A 209 -1.68 5.69 -28.55
CA PHE A 209 -0.50 5.00 -28.04
C PHE A 209 0.57 4.85 -29.15
N ARG A 210 1.83 4.99 -28.78
CA ARG A 210 2.99 4.82 -29.67
C ARG A 210 3.85 3.67 -29.15
N GLY A 211 3.36 2.45 -29.32
CA GLY A 211 3.94 1.27 -28.69
C GLY A 211 3.92 1.43 -27.17
N ASP A 212 5.04 1.12 -26.54
CA ASP A 212 5.22 1.15 -25.09
C ASP A 212 5.91 2.44 -24.58
N ARG A 213 6.03 3.48 -25.43
CA ARG A 213 6.79 4.70 -25.14
C ARG A 213 5.93 5.72 -24.41
N PHE A 214 6.49 6.33 -23.38
CA PHE A 214 5.89 7.47 -22.66
C PHE A 214 6.10 8.80 -23.42
N PHE A 215 7.24 8.92 -24.09
CA PHE A 215 7.59 10.09 -24.89
C PHE A 215 7.95 9.66 -26.31
N VAL A 216 7.55 10.46 -27.29
CA VAL A 216 7.88 10.27 -28.71
C VAL A 216 8.24 11.61 -29.35
N ARG A 217 9.11 11.57 -30.34
CA ARG A 217 9.38 12.74 -31.18
C ARG A 217 8.55 12.66 -32.47
N GLU A 218 7.65 13.61 -32.65
CA GLU A 218 6.87 13.80 -33.89
C GLU A 218 7.14 15.20 -34.42
N LEU A 219 7.44 15.34 -35.71
CA LEU A 219 7.77 16.62 -36.37
C LEU A 219 8.87 17.43 -35.66
N GLY A 220 9.87 16.76 -35.10
CA GLY A 220 10.98 17.41 -34.38
C GLY A 220 10.67 17.89 -32.95
N LYS A 221 9.42 17.78 -32.50
CA LYS A 221 8.98 18.16 -31.15
C LYS A 221 8.74 16.92 -30.27
N LEU A 222 9.01 17.06 -28.96
CA LEU A 222 8.73 16.04 -27.99
C LEU A 222 7.22 16.04 -27.65
N HIS A 223 6.59 14.86 -27.76
CA HIS A 223 5.18 14.65 -27.44
C HIS A 223 5.06 13.67 -26.27
N ALA A 224 4.11 13.93 -25.38
CA ALA A 224 3.66 12.97 -24.37
C ALA A 224 2.66 11.99 -24.98
N THR A 225 2.70 10.71 -24.59
CA THR A 225 1.70 9.73 -25.01
C THR A 225 0.58 9.62 -23.96
N PRO A 226 -0.60 9.07 -24.30
CA PRO A 226 -1.63 8.77 -23.33
C PRO A 226 -1.16 7.84 -22.20
N LEU A 227 -0.12 7.04 -22.45
CA LEU A 227 0.51 6.17 -21.45
C LEU A 227 1.19 6.97 -20.34
N LEU A 228 1.86 8.09 -20.69
CA LEU A 228 2.43 9.00 -19.68
C LEU A 228 1.33 9.66 -18.84
N ILE A 229 0.25 10.08 -19.47
CA ILE A 229 -0.88 10.69 -18.75
C ILE A 229 -1.46 9.71 -17.72
N ALA A 230 -1.65 8.46 -18.14
CA ALA A 230 -2.13 7.42 -17.24
C ALA A 230 -1.16 7.18 -16.08
N LEU A 231 0.18 7.16 -16.33
CA LEU A 231 1.18 7.05 -15.28
C LEU A 231 1.08 8.24 -14.30
N CYS A 232 0.98 9.47 -14.79
CA CYS A 232 0.83 10.65 -13.93
C CYS A 232 -0.41 10.56 -13.03
N VAL A 233 -1.52 10.03 -13.56
CA VAL A 233 -2.74 9.86 -12.76
C VAL A 233 -2.56 8.77 -11.73
N VAL A 234 -1.94 7.64 -12.09
CA VAL A 234 -1.62 6.54 -11.15
C VAL A 234 -0.73 7.05 -10.01
N GLU A 235 0.35 7.76 -10.32
CA GLU A 235 1.26 8.33 -9.32
C GLU A 235 0.55 9.33 -8.38
N THR A 236 -0.24 10.24 -8.95
CA THR A 236 -1.00 11.21 -8.15
C THR A 236 -1.99 10.51 -7.22
N THR A 237 -2.61 9.46 -7.71
CA THR A 237 -3.59 8.67 -6.95
C THR A 237 -2.86 7.91 -5.82
N ASP A 238 -1.68 7.35 -6.09
CA ASP A 238 -0.89 6.67 -5.04
C ASP A 238 -0.39 7.64 -3.97
N ILE A 239 -0.02 8.88 -4.34
CA ILE A 239 0.29 9.94 -3.37
C ILE A 239 -0.91 10.22 -2.45
N VAL A 240 -2.11 10.31 -3.00
CA VAL A 240 -3.33 10.51 -2.21
C VAL A 240 -3.56 9.34 -1.26
N PHE A 241 -3.37 8.11 -1.72
CA PHE A 241 -3.50 6.92 -0.89
C PHE A 241 -2.38 6.82 0.18
N ALA A 242 -1.18 7.30 -0.12
CA ALA A 242 -0.10 7.36 0.87
C ALA A 242 -0.43 8.27 2.06
N VAL A 243 -1.21 9.34 1.83
CA VAL A 243 -1.69 10.22 2.90
C VAL A 243 -2.60 9.48 3.89
N ASP A 244 -3.34 8.47 3.44
CA ASP A 244 -4.20 7.64 4.29
C ASP A 244 -3.43 6.45 4.90
N SER A 245 -2.59 5.78 4.10
CA SER A 245 -1.93 4.53 4.49
C SER A 245 -0.78 4.76 5.47
N VAL A 246 0.04 5.79 5.27
CA VAL A 246 1.19 6.05 6.16
C VAL A 246 0.76 6.32 7.60
N PRO A 247 -0.24 7.20 7.89
CA PRO A 247 -0.79 7.32 9.24
C PRO A 247 -1.33 6.00 9.81
N ALA A 248 -1.98 5.17 8.98
CA ALA A 248 -2.50 3.88 9.42
C ALA A 248 -1.38 2.94 9.90
N VAL A 249 -0.28 2.85 9.16
CA VAL A 249 0.89 2.06 9.53
C VAL A 249 1.59 2.63 10.77
N LEU A 250 1.79 3.95 10.83
CA LEU A 250 2.40 4.62 11.99
C LEU A 250 1.54 4.52 13.26
N GLY A 251 0.21 4.36 13.11
CA GLY A 251 -0.69 4.03 14.20
C GLY A 251 -0.53 2.61 14.76
N ILE A 252 0.07 1.72 13.98
CA ILE A 252 0.38 0.34 14.40
C ILE A 252 1.76 0.27 15.02
N SER A 253 2.77 0.83 14.35
CA SER A 253 4.17 0.85 14.80
C SER A 253 4.81 2.19 14.48
N ARG A 254 5.50 2.74 15.48
CA ARG A 254 6.32 3.95 15.31
C ARG A 254 7.76 3.64 14.93
N GLU A 255 8.11 2.35 14.83
CA GLU A 255 9.42 1.91 14.37
C GLU A 255 9.57 2.17 12.87
N PRO A 256 10.53 3.03 12.45
CA PRO A 256 10.71 3.38 11.04
C PRO A 256 11.02 2.17 10.17
N ILE A 257 11.81 1.22 10.68
CA ILE A 257 12.18 -0.01 9.97
C ILE A 257 10.93 -0.85 9.69
N VAL A 258 10.05 -1.00 10.69
CA VAL A 258 8.80 -1.76 10.57
C VAL A 258 7.87 -1.09 9.56
N ALA A 259 7.64 0.22 9.72
CA ALA A 259 6.76 0.99 8.84
C ALA A 259 7.24 0.95 7.38
N PHE A 260 8.54 1.13 7.16
CA PHE A 260 9.14 1.15 5.83
C PHE A 260 9.12 -0.24 5.17
N ALA A 261 9.59 -1.27 5.90
CA ALA A 261 9.71 -2.62 5.35
C ALA A 261 8.33 -3.24 5.05
N SER A 262 7.36 -3.12 5.96
CA SER A 262 6.00 -3.63 5.73
C SER A 262 5.32 -2.98 4.54
N ASN A 263 5.51 -1.67 4.36
CA ASN A 263 4.95 -0.90 3.26
C ASN A 263 5.54 -1.33 1.91
N ILE A 264 6.87 -1.38 1.79
CA ILE A 264 7.53 -1.78 0.53
C ILE A 264 7.21 -3.23 0.15
N LEU A 265 7.15 -4.15 1.12
CA LEU A 265 6.75 -5.55 0.85
C LEU A 265 5.33 -5.65 0.32
N ALA A 266 4.41 -4.83 0.82
CA ALA A 266 3.03 -4.81 0.30
C ALA A 266 2.98 -4.27 -1.14
N ILE A 267 3.76 -3.22 -1.43
CA ILE A 267 3.87 -2.65 -2.79
C ILE A 267 4.47 -3.65 -3.77
N LEU A 268 5.46 -4.45 -3.34
CA LEU A 268 6.12 -5.45 -4.20
C LEU A 268 5.11 -6.43 -4.81
N GLY A 269 4.11 -6.84 -4.03
CA GLY A 269 3.05 -7.74 -4.48
C GLY A 269 2.00 -7.12 -5.41
N LEU A 270 1.93 -5.78 -5.47
CA LEU A 270 0.86 -5.06 -6.18
C LEU A 270 0.70 -5.47 -7.64
N ARG A 271 1.80 -5.68 -8.36
CA ARG A 271 1.75 -6.01 -9.79
C ARG A 271 1.12 -7.38 -10.04
N ALA A 272 1.51 -8.39 -9.25
CA ALA A 272 0.93 -9.72 -9.36
C ALA A 272 -0.53 -9.71 -8.92
N MET A 273 -0.82 -9.05 -7.81
CA MET A 273 -2.16 -8.88 -7.28
C MET A 273 -3.10 -8.15 -8.25
N PHE A 274 -2.58 -7.19 -9.03
CA PHE A 274 -3.38 -6.45 -10.02
C PHE A 274 -4.11 -7.41 -10.97
N PHE A 275 -3.42 -8.39 -11.55
CA PHE A 275 -4.03 -9.32 -12.48
C PHE A 275 -5.01 -10.28 -11.78
N VAL A 276 -4.70 -10.69 -10.55
CA VAL A 276 -5.62 -11.50 -9.72
C VAL A 276 -6.89 -10.71 -9.41
N VAL A 277 -6.74 -9.47 -8.95
CA VAL A 277 -7.86 -8.60 -8.59
C VAL A 277 -8.68 -8.21 -9.82
N ALA A 278 -8.03 -7.92 -10.96
CA ALA A 278 -8.72 -7.56 -12.20
C ALA A 278 -9.66 -8.66 -12.70
N GLU A 279 -9.33 -9.94 -12.48
CA GLU A 279 -10.20 -11.07 -12.83
C GLU A 279 -11.26 -11.35 -11.77
N THR A 280 -11.02 -11.01 -10.50
CA THR A 280 -11.89 -11.35 -9.37
C THR A 280 -12.63 -10.15 -8.78
N MET A 281 -12.43 -8.95 -9.33
CA MET A 281 -12.94 -7.67 -8.79
C MET A 281 -14.42 -7.69 -8.39
N GLN A 282 -15.26 -8.34 -9.20
CA GLN A 282 -16.71 -8.43 -8.93
C GLN A 282 -17.06 -9.27 -7.69
N ARG A 283 -16.11 -10.11 -7.21
CA ARG A 283 -16.34 -11.00 -6.07
C ARG A 283 -16.01 -10.37 -4.72
N PHE A 284 -15.20 -9.29 -4.69
CA PHE A 284 -14.70 -8.68 -3.46
C PHE A 284 -15.29 -7.31 -3.15
N TYR A 285 -16.53 -7.06 -3.54
CA TYR A 285 -17.20 -5.76 -3.41
C TYR A 285 -17.35 -5.28 -1.96
N LEU A 286 -17.36 -6.20 -0.97
CA LEU A 286 -17.46 -5.84 0.44
C LEU A 286 -16.13 -5.42 1.06
N LEU A 287 -14.99 -5.63 0.38
CA LEU A 287 -13.67 -5.32 0.92
C LEU A 287 -13.52 -3.83 1.28
N LYS A 288 -14.13 -2.92 0.50
CA LYS A 288 -14.14 -1.49 0.81
C LYS A 288 -14.75 -1.17 2.18
N TYR A 289 -15.79 -1.91 2.59
CA TYR A 289 -16.41 -1.71 3.90
C TYR A 289 -15.47 -2.19 5.02
N GLY A 290 -14.79 -3.32 4.81
CA GLY A 290 -13.74 -3.80 5.71
C GLY A 290 -12.64 -2.78 5.88
N LEU A 291 -12.17 -2.18 4.78
CA LEU A 291 -11.15 -1.14 4.78
C LEU A 291 -11.61 0.11 5.54
N GLY A 292 -12.81 0.65 5.23
CA GLY A 292 -13.36 1.80 5.94
C GLY A 292 -13.43 1.58 7.45
N LEU A 293 -13.85 0.37 7.88
CA LEU A 293 -13.90 0.00 9.30
C LEU A 293 -12.49 -0.11 9.92
N VAL A 294 -11.50 -0.65 9.19
CA VAL A 294 -10.10 -0.70 9.65
C VAL A 294 -9.54 0.70 9.84
N LEU A 295 -9.74 1.62 8.90
CA LEU A 295 -9.30 3.02 9.03
C LEU A 295 -9.92 3.70 10.25
N ILE A 296 -11.23 3.52 10.49
CA ILE A 296 -11.91 4.04 11.68
C ILE A 296 -11.29 3.43 12.94
N PHE A 297 -11.10 2.13 13.00
CA PHE A 297 -10.51 1.43 14.13
C PHE A 297 -9.10 1.93 14.45
N VAL A 298 -8.22 2.02 13.42
CA VAL A 298 -6.84 2.50 13.60
C VAL A 298 -6.84 3.97 14.03
N GLY A 299 -7.68 4.81 13.45
CA GLY A 299 -7.83 6.20 13.86
C GLY A 299 -8.31 6.34 15.32
N MET A 300 -9.27 5.52 15.77
CA MET A 300 -9.71 5.47 17.17
C MET A 300 -8.58 4.99 18.09
N LYS A 301 -7.80 3.99 17.66
CA LYS A 301 -6.62 3.50 18.39
C LYS A 301 -5.63 4.63 18.63
N MET A 302 -5.32 5.43 17.62
CA MET A 302 -4.37 6.54 17.72
C MET A 302 -4.87 7.68 18.61
N THR A 303 -6.19 7.96 18.62
CA THR A 303 -6.76 9.13 19.32
C THR A 303 -7.07 8.85 20.77
N PHE A 304 -7.79 7.78 21.09
CA PHE A 304 -8.32 7.58 22.46
C PHE A 304 -8.35 6.14 22.96
N LEU A 305 -8.38 5.10 22.10
CA LEU A 305 -8.51 3.71 22.57
C LEU A 305 -7.34 3.26 23.45
N GLY A 306 -6.12 3.75 23.19
CA GLY A 306 -4.96 3.44 24.02
C GLY A 306 -5.11 3.88 25.48
N ARG A 307 -5.89 4.95 25.73
CA ARG A 307 -6.11 5.51 27.08
C ARG A 307 -6.94 4.61 27.99
N PHE A 308 -7.70 3.65 27.44
CA PHE A 308 -8.51 2.71 28.23
C PHE A 308 -7.72 1.50 28.74
N PHE A 309 -6.47 1.34 28.34
CA PHE A 309 -5.61 0.25 28.79
C PHE A 309 -4.60 0.76 29.83
N GLU A 310 -4.33 -0.05 30.87
CA GLU A 310 -3.39 0.28 31.94
C GLU A 310 -1.97 0.58 31.42
N SER A 311 -1.60 -0.04 30.27
CA SER A 311 -0.32 0.21 29.61
C SER A 311 -0.26 1.54 28.84
N GLY A 312 -1.37 2.28 28.73
CA GLY A 312 -1.48 3.47 27.88
C GLY A 312 -1.48 3.17 26.37
N HIS A 313 -1.34 1.90 25.99
CA HIS A 313 -1.27 1.46 24.60
C HIS A 313 -2.26 0.34 24.33
N PHE A 314 -2.87 0.36 23.14
CA PHE A 314 -3.78 -0.71 22.72
C PHE A 314 -2.98 -1.96 22.33
N PRO A 315 -3.31 -3.16 22.90
CA PRO A 315 -2.55 -4.39 22.65
C PRO A 315 -2.48 -4.74 21.16
N VAL A 316 -1.28 -5.02 20.64
CA VAL A 316 -1.07 -5.30 19.19
C VAL A 316 -1.76 -6.59 18.78
N VAL A 317 -1.76 -7.63 19.63
CA VAL A 317 -2.48 -8.88 19.36
C VAL A 317 -3.98 -8.64 19.13
N LEU A 318 -4.59 -7.78 19.98
CA LEU A 318 -6.00 -7.41 19.82
C LEU A 318 -6.22 -6.58 18.56
N SER A 319 -5.28 -5.69 18.20
CA SER A 319 -5.32 -4.95 16.94
C SER A 319 -5.31 -5.89 15.73
N LEU A 320 -4.39 -6.87 15.72
CA LEU A 320 -4.32 -7.89 14.66
C LEU A 320 -5.61 -8.70 14.54
N LEU A 321 -6.18 -9.10 15.68
CA LEU A 321 -7.43 -9.86 15.70
C LEU A 321 -8.59 -9.04 15.12
N VAL A 322 -8.73 -7.78 15.53
CA VAL A 322 -9.78 -6.89 14.99
C VAL A 322 -9.60 -6.70 13.48
N ILE A 323 -8.38 -6.41 13.01
CA ILE A 323 -8.07 -6.25 11.58
C ILE A 323 -8.39 -7.54 10.82
N ALA A 324 -7.94 -8.70 11.33
CA ALA A 324 -8.18 -10.00 10.69
C ALA A 324 -9.68 -10.32 10.61
N VAL A 325 -10.46 -10.02 11.64
CA VAL A 325 -11.92 -10.22 11.66
C VAL A 325 -12.61 -9.27 10.67
N LEU A 326 -12.24 -8.00 10.63
CA LEU A 326 -12.84 -7.01 9.73
C LEU A 326 -12.56 -7.36 8.25
N ILE A 327 -11.30 -7.60 7.91
CA ILE A 327 -10.91 -7.90 6.52
C ILE A 327 -11.37 -9.31 6.13
N GLY A 328 -11.06 -10.33 6.95
CA GLY A 328 -11.41 -11.71 6.70
C GLY A 328 -12.92 -11.90 6.65
N GLY A 329 -13.67 -11.27 7.55
CA GLY A 329 -15.13 -11.27 7.54
C GLY A 329 -15.70 -10.69 6.26
N CYS A 330 -15.20 -9.55 5.79
CA CYS A 330 -15.63 -8.94 4.52
C CYS A 330 -15.28 -9.81 3.31
N LEU A 331 -14.12 -10.47 3.31
CA LEU A 331 -13.74 -11.41 2.25
C LEU A 331 -14.68 -12.61 2.21
N VAL A 332 -14.91 -13.24 3.35
CA VAL A 332 -15.80 -14.41 3.47
C VAL A 332 -17.23 -14.02 3.07
N LEU A 333 -17.76 -12.92 3.58
CA LEU A 333 -19.10 -12.43 3.22
C LEU A 333 -19.20 -12.09 1.73
N SER A 334 -18.16 -11.51 1.14
CA SER A 334 -18.13 -11.20 -0.30
C SER A 334 -18.17 -12.46 -1.17
N ILE A 335 -17.57 -13.56 -0.71
CA ILE A 335 -17.60 -14.85 -1.40
C ILE A 335 -18.97 -15.54 -1.21
N LEU A 336 -19.54 -15.48 0.01
CA LEU A 336 -20.82 -16.12 0.33
C LEU A 336 -22.02 -15.40 -0.33
N PHE A 337 -21.91 -14.07 -0.47
CA PHE A 337 -22.98 -13.24 -1.05
C PHE A 337 -22.46 -12.49 -2.30
N PRO A 338 -22.18 -13.20 -3.42
CA PRO A 338 -21.67 -12.54 -4.62
C PRO A 338 -22.71 -11.56 -5.18
N GLN A 339 -22.29 -10.36 -5.57
CA GLN A 339 -23.14 -9.45 -6.33
C GLN A 339 -23.52 -10.11 -7.66
N LYS A 340 -24.81 -10.08 -8.00
CA LYS A 340 -25.26 -10.45 -9.34
C LYS A 340 -24.64 -9.49 -10.35
N PRO A 341 -24.02 -9.98 -11.45
CA PRO A 341 -23.51 -9.09 -12.49
C PRO A 341 -24.68 -8.22 -12.99
N LEU A 342 -24.43 -6.91 -13.04
CA LEU A 342 -25.35 -6.00 -13.70
C LEU A 342 -25.56 -6.52 -15.12
N ARG A 343 -26.80 -6.87 -15.47
CA ARG A 343 -27.18 -7.19 -16.86
C ARG A 343 -26.79 -5.97 -17.70
N GLU A 344 -25.84 -6.14 -18.59
CA GLU A 344 -25.70 -5.23 -19.73
C GLU A 344 -27.09 -5.16 -20.37
N THR A 345 -27.74 -4.02 -20.23
CA THR A 345 -28.90 -3.71 -21.06
C THR A 345 -28.39 -3.66 -22.49
N SER A 346 -28.53 -4.80 -23.18
CA SER A 346 -28.43 -4.82 -24.62
C SER A 346 -29.51 -3.85 -25.12
N ASP A 347 -29.08 -2.64 -25.45
CA ASP A 347 -29.91 -1.76 -26.29
C ASP A 347 -30.15 -2.49 -27.61
N SER A 348 -31.29 -3.17 -27.64
CA SER A 348 -31.94 -3.53 -28.85
C SER A 348 -32.67 -2.28 -29.38
N SER A 349 -31.95 -1.44 -30.10
CA SER A 349 -32.56 -0.48 -31.02
C SER A 349 -32.39 -1.02 -32.44
N ALA A 350 -33.46 -1.66 -32.89
CA ALA A 350 -33.75 -1.89 -34.32
C ALA A 350 -33.90 -0.56 -35.04
#